data_5f4ea024a3c10902dd9fba9e3359512b
#
_entry.id   5f4ea024a3c10902dd9fba9e3359512b
#
_cell.length_a   1.000
_cell.length_b   1.000
_cell.length_c   1.000
_cell.angle_alpha   90.00
_cell.angle_beta   90.00
_cell.angle_gamma   90.00
#
_symmetry.space_group_name_H-M   'P 1'
#
loop_
_entity.id
_entity.type
_entity.pdbx_description
1 polymer ?
#
loop_
_entity_poly.entity_id
_entity_poly.type
_entity_poly.pdbx_seq_one_letter_code
_entity_poly.pdbx_strand_id
1 'polypeptide(L)'
;KTLANNGYLTIVVVGGDGALNDALNGIMYSDVEDKSRIALGIIPNGIGNDFAKYWELSSDDYKKAVDVLINRRLRKIDIGVFSYFDGEQHQTRYFLNAVYMGLGARIVRITNETRRFWGIPLISYLASLFLVAFERKLHRMHLKVNDEHIRGRIMAVGIGSAYGYGLTPSAVPYNGWLDVSIIYRPELRQLISGLWMLQQGRLLNHKTVKPYRTRCVKVLRAQNAEVSLDGRLWLDRHFPIEITIAPEA
;
A
#
# COMPACT_ATOMS: atom_id res chain seq x y z
N LYS A 1 1.94 -17.88 8.85
CA LYS A 1 0.93 -18.85 9.25
C LYS A 1 1.51 -19.82 10.26
N THR A 2 2.58 -20.56 9.95
CA THR A 2 3.16 -21.60 10.82
C THR A 2 3.49 -21.10 12.22
N LEU A 3 4.17 -19.94 12.35
CA LEU A 3 4.50 -19.38 13.66
C LEU A 3 3.24 -19.07 14.49
N ALA A 4 2.22 -18.46 13.87
CA ALA A 4 0.96 -18.18 14.55
C ALA A 4 0.28 -19.48 15.04
N ASN A 5 0.19 -20.49 14.18
CA ASN A 5 -0.40 -21.78 14.51
C ASN A 5 0.38 -22.52 15.62
N ASN A 6 1.70 -22.28 15.73
CA ASN A 6 2.54 -22.82 16.80
C ASN A 6 2.46 -22.01 18.11
N GLY A 7 1.54 -21.04 18.20
CA GLY A 7 1.26 -20.29 19.43
C GLY A 7 2.19 -19.10 19.70
N TYR A 8 3.01 -18.67 18.73
CA TYR A 8 3.82 -17.47 18.91
C TYR A 8 2.92 -16.22 18.88
N LEU A 9 2.94 -15.46 19.98
CA LEU A 9 2.14 -14.24 20.15
C LEU A 9 2.88 -12.96 19.69
N THR A 10 4.15 -13.07 19.34
CA THR A 10 4.93 -11.94 18.79
C THR A 10 5.72 -12.45 17.60
N ILE A 11 5.47 -11.83 16.44
CA ILE A 11 6.15 -12.14 15.18
C ILE A 11 6.87 -10.88 14.73
N VAL A 12 8.20 -10.96 14.62
CA VAL A 12 9.03 -9.84 14.19
C VAL A 12 9.53 -10.08 12.78
N VAL A 13 9.35 -9.09 11.92
CA VAL A 13 9.81 -9.10 10.54
C VAL A 13 11.04 -8.21 10.39
N VAL A 14 12.14 -8.77 9.93
CA VAL A 14 13.30 -7.99 9.46
C VAL A 14 13.17 -7.85 7.96
N GLY A 15 12.73 -6.68 7.48
CA GLY A 15 12.44 -6.50 6.06
C GLY A 15 11.75 -5.18 5.75
N GLY A 16 11.19 -5.08 4.54
CA GLY A 16 10.38 -3.94 4.10
C GLY A 16 8.88 -4.26 4.11
N ASP A 17 8.08 -3.32 3.56
CA ASP A 17 6.61 -3.38 3.54
C ASP A 17 6.07 -4.69 2.95
N GLY A 18 6.68 -5.20 1.87
CA GLY A 18 6.26 -6.46 1.26
C GLY A 18 6.44 -7.68 2.16
N ALA A 19 7.55 -7.75 2.93
CA ALA A 19 7.76 -8.84 3.89
C ALA A 19 6.81 -8.73 5.08
N LEU A 20 6.53 -7.50 5.52
CA LEU A 20 5.55 -7.22 6.55
C LEU A 20 4.13 -7.61 6.11
N ASN A 21 3.77 -7.33 4.85
CA ASN A 21 2.50 -7.75 4.25
C ASN A 21 2.37 -9.28 4.19
N ASP A 22 3.44 -9.99 3.81
CA ASP A 22 3.44 -11.46 3.80
C ASP A 22 3.21 -12.02 5.21
N ALA A 23 3.83 -11.42 6.23
CA ALA A 23 3.64 -11.83 7.63
C ALA A 23 2.22 -11.55 8.12
N LEU A 24 1.66 -10.36 7.82
CA LEU A 24 0.27 -10.03 8.10
C LEU A 24 -0.68 -11.07 7.50
N ASN A 25 -0.58 -11.33 6.21
CA ASN A 25 -1.45 -12.31 5.55
C ASN A 25 -1.25 -13.72 6.13
N GLY A 26 -0.01 -14.07 6.51
CA GLY A 26 0.26 -15.33 7.20
C GLY A 26 -0.44 -15.43 8.57
N ILE A 27 -0.56 -14.34 9.32
CA ILE A 27 -1.31 -14.27 10.58
C ILE A 27 -2.82 -14.37 10.28
N MET A 28 -3.31 -13.56 9.34
CA MET A 28 -4.74 -13.50 9.03
C MET A 28 -5.29 -14.83 8.48
N TYR A 29 -4.46 -15.61 7.77
CA TYR A 29 -4.80 -16.95 7.29
C TYR A 29 -4.43 -18.08 8.26
N SER A 30 -4.00 -17.77 9.48
CA SER A 30 -3.75 -18.78 10.51
C SER A 30 -5.06 -19.34 11.05
N ASP A 31 -4.95 -20.51 11.71
CA ASP A 31 -6.08 -21.18 12.32
C ASP A 31 -6.35 -20.66 13.76
N VAL A 32 -5.64 -19.61 14.18
CA VAL A 32 -5.82 -18.93 15.47
C VAL A 32 -7.17 -18.20 15.47
N GLU A 33 -8.01 -18.41 16.46
CA GLU A 33 -9.32 -17.76 16.55
C GLU A 33 -9.20 -16.25 16.77
N ASP A 34 -8.48 -15.85 17.81
CA ASP A 34 -8.27 -14.44 18.18
C ASP A 34 -6.91 -13.92 17.68
N LYS A 35 -6.88 -13.41 16.47
CA LYS A 35 -5.68 -12.87 15.83
C LYS A 35 -5.20 -11.55 16.44
N SER A 36 -6.08 -10.84 17.15
CA SER A 36 -5.75 -9.56 17.82
C SER A 36 -4.74 -9.76 18.96
N ARG A 37 -4.51 -11.00 19.41
CA ARG A 37 -3.49 -11.36 20.40
C ARG A 37 -2.08 -11.45 19.82
N ILE A 38 -1.94 -11.46 18.49
CA ILE A 38 -0.64 -11.62 17.83
C ILE A 38 -0.08 -10.24 17.51
N ALA A 39 1.00 -9.86 18.17
CA ALA A 39 1.73 -8.66 17.89
C ALA A 39 2.66 -8.84 16.68
N LEU A 40 2.57 -7.94 15.70
CA LEU A 40 3.44 -7.89 14.54
C LEU A 40 4.44 -6.74 14.70
N GLY A 41 5.73 -7.07 14.80
CA GLY A 41 6.81 -6.11 14.90
C GLY A 41 7.63 -6.01 13.62
N ILE A 42 8.30 -4.85 13.42
CA ILE A 42 9.17 -4.62 12.26
C ILE A 42 10.53 -4.07 12.68
N ILE A 43 11.58 -4.63 12.08
CA ILE A 43 12.91 -4.03 11.98
C ILE A 43 13.09 -3.67 10.50
N PRO A 44 13.05 -2.37 10.14
CA PRO A 44 13.02 -1.94 8.75
C PRO A 44 14.35 -2.28 8.04
N ASN A 45 14.24 -3.02 6.93
CA ASN A 45 15.37 -3.37 6.07
C ASN A 45 14.91 -3.50 4.59
N GLY A 46 14.07 -2.60 4.15
CA GLY A 46 13.56 -2.52 2.79
C GLY A 46 13.92 -1.19 2.12
N ILE A 47 13.39 -0.96 0.91
CA ILE A 47 13.60 0.29 0.16
C ILE A 47 12.61 1.36 0.64
N GLY A 48 11.32 1.03 0.69
CA GLY A 48 10.25 1.95 1.08
C GLY A 48 10.20 2.14 2.58
N ASN A 49 9.95 1.06 3.30
CA ASN A 49 9.73 1.03 4.75
C ASN A 49 8.66 2.04 5.19
N ASP A 50 7.60 2.18 4.40
CA ASP A 50 6.57 3.21 4.62
C ASP A 50 5.83 3.01 5.94
N PHE A 51 5.51 1.75 6.26
CA PHE A 51 4.89 1.44 7.55
C PHE A 51 5.81 1.82 8.72
N ALA A 52 7.09 1.46 8.63
CA ALA A 52 8.07 1.77 9.66
C ALA A 52 8.30 3.28 9.81
N LYS A 53 8.35 4.02 8.68
CA LYS A 53 8.50 5.49 8.67
C LYS A 53 7.35 6.21 9.37
N TYR A 54 6.12 5.70 9.25
CA TYR A 54 4.99 6.25 9.98
C TYR A 54 5.22 6.25 11.51
N TRP A 55 5.95 5.24 12.00
CA TRP A 55 6.32 5.09 13.42
C TRP A 55 7.70 5.68 13.73
N GLU A 56 8.24 6.50 12.83
CA GLU A 56 9.58 7.11 12.97
C GLU A 56 10.71 6.08 13.14
N LEU A 57 10.57 4.90 12.52
CA LEU A 57 11.59 3.86 12.47
C LEU A 57 12.29 3.88 11.11
N SER A 58 13.62 3.79 11.10
CA SER A 58 14.42 3.74 9.87
C SER A 58 15.38 2.57 9.85
N SER A 59 15.84 2.19 8.66
CA SER A 59 16.87 1.17 8.49
C SER A 59 18.24 1.59 9.04
N ASP A 60 18.49 2.89 9.13
CA ASP A 60 19.77 3.43 9.60
C ASP A 60 19.86 3.39 11.14
N ASP A 61 18.72 3.29 11.82
CA ASP A 61 18.63 3.18 13.29
C ASP A 61 17.81 1.95 13.72
N TYR A 62 18.33 0.75 13.40
CA TYR A 62 17.67 -0.49 13.80
C TYR A 62 17.61 -0.66 15.33
N LYS A 63 18.50 -0.01 16.10
CA LYS A 63 18.51 -0.07 17.57
C LYS A 63 17.23 0.51 18.15
N LYS A 64 16.74 1.63 17.62
CA LYS A 64 15.46 2.22 18.00
C LYS A 64 14.30 1.25 17.77
N ALA A 65 14.31 0.50 16.65
CA ALA A 65 13.28 -0.51 16.37
C ALA A 65 13.35 -1.67 17.39
N VAL A 66 14.55 -2.14 17.75
CA VAL A 66 14.77 -3.17 18.75
C VAL A 66 14.29 -2.68 20.13
N ASP A 67 14.59 -1.44 20.52
CA ASP A 67 14.14 -0.86 21.79
C ASP A 67 12.61 -0.79 21.90
N VAL A 68 11.92 -0.43 20.79
CA VAL A 68 10.45 -0.45 20.74
C VAL A 68 9.90 -1.86 20.98
N LEU A 69 10.54 -2.88 20.37
CA LEU A 69 10.15 -4.29 20.52
C LEU A 69 10.39 -4.80 21.95
N ILE A 70 11.55 -4.52 22.53
CA ILE A 70 11.91 -4.93 23.91
C ILE A 70 10.94 -4.29 24.91
N ASN A 71 10.64 -3.00 24.74
CA ASN A 71 9.73 -2.27 25.63
C ASN A 71 8.25 -2.59 25.37
N ARG A 72 7.95 -3.50 24.43
CA ARG A 72 6.60 -3.96 24.07
C ARG A 72 5.61 -2.80 23.90
N ARG A 73 5.99 -1.76 23.17
CA ARG A 73 5.10 -0.62 22.84
C ARG A 73 4.10 -1.08 21.78
N LEU A 74 2.99 -1.62 22.24
CA LEU A 74 1.94 -2.17 21.38
C LEU A 74 0.88 -1.11 21.09
N ARG A 75 0.34 -1.16 19.87
CA ARG A 75 -0.82 -0.37 19.46
C ARG A 75 -1.70 -1.20 18.53
N LYS A 76 -2.99 -1.16 18.75
CA LYS A 76 -3.96 -1.66 17.78
C LYS A 76 -3.99 -0.76 16.57
N ILE A 77 -4.09 -1.35 15.39
CA ILE A 77 -4.13 -0.64 14.12
C ILE A 77 -5.26 -1.15 13.25
N ASP A 78 -5.65 -0.33 12.30
CA ASP A 78 -6.60 -0.72 11.26
C ASP A 78 -5.89 -1.57 10.21
N ILE A 79 -6.58 -2.55 9.66
CA ILE A 79 -6.07 -3.40 8.57
C ILE A 79 -6.96 -3.19 7.34
N GLY A 80 -6.34 -2.91 6.21
CA GLY A 80 -7.03 -2.86 4.93
C GLY A 80 -7.39 -4.27 4.45
N VAL A 81 -8.60 -4.41 3.91
CA VAL A 81 -9.14 -5.68 3.40
C VAL A 81 -9.40 -5.52 1.90
N PHE A 82 -8.82 -6.39 1.10
CA PHE A 82 -8.94 -6.41 -0.35
C PHE A 82 -9.62 -7.71 -0.78
N SER A 83 -10.86 -7.64 -1.24
CA SER A 83 -11.68 -8.80 -1.57
C SER A 83 -12.07 -8.82 -3.05
N TYR A 84 -12.06 -9.99 -3.66
CA TYR A 84 -12.48 -10.20 -5.04
C TYR A 84 -12.98 -11.64 -5.25
N PHE A 85 -13.67 -11.88 -6.36
CA PHE A 85 -14.09 -13.21 -6.77
C PHE A 85 -13.16 -13.68 -7.91
N ASP A 86 -12.50 -14.82 -7.74
CA ASP A 86 -11.50 -15.34 -8.70
C ASP A 86 -12.10 -16.18 -9.83
N GLY A 87 -13.41 -16.35 -9.83
CA GLY A 87 -14.15 -17.20 -10.75
C GLY A 87 -14.69 -18.47 -10.08
N GLU A 88 -14.10 -18.90 -8.99
CA GLU A 88 -14.50 -20.09 -8.22
C GLU A 88 -14.96 -19.72 -6.81
N GLN A 89 -14.21 -18.86 -6.13
CA GLN A 89 -14.48 -18.50 -4.74
C GLN A 89 -14.13 -17.05 -4.43
N HIS A 90 -14.63 -16.56 -3.29
CA HIS A 90 -14.20 -15.27 -2.76
C HIS A 90 -12.81 -15.36 -2.15
N GLN A 91 -11.94 -14.50 -2.63
CA GLN A 91 -10.58 -14.33 -2.14
C GLN A 91 -10.48 -13.05 -1.33
N THR A 92 -9.68 -13.08 -0.28
CA THR A 92 -9.41 -11.90 0.55
C THR A 92 -7.91 -11.78 0.75
N ARG A 93 -7.39 -10.56 0.68
CA ARG A 93 -6.02 -10.22 1.04
C ARG A 93 -6.02 -9.02 1.97
N TYR A 94 -5.00 -8.91 2.79
CA TYR A 94 -4.88 -7.86 3.79
C TYR A 94 -3.69 -6.96 3.48
N PHE A 95 -3.80 -5.68 3.83
CA PHE A 95 -2.71 -4.72 3.65
C PHE A 95 -2.64 -3.75 4.84
N LEU A 96 -1.44 -3.23 5.11
CA LEU A 96 -1.15 -2.30 6.20
C LEU A 96 -1.06 -0.85 5.72
N ASN A 97 -0.45 -0.63 4.56
CA ASN A 97 -0.22 0.72 4.03
C ASN A 97 -1.26 1.09 2.99
N ALA A 98 -1.12 0.54 1.79
CA ALA A 98 -1.97 0.96 0.68
C ALA A 98 -2.05 -0.04 -0.47
N VAL A 99 -3.16 0.08 -1.20
CA VAL A 99 -3.35 -0.48 -2.54
C VAL A 99 -3.07 0.60 -3.57
N TYR A 100 -2.23 0.29 -4.56
CA TYR A 100 -1.96 1.17 -5.70
C TYR A 100 -2.47 0.57 -6.98
N MET A 101 -3.00 1.43 -7.86
CA MET A 101 -3.43 1.04 -9.21
C MET A 101 -2.83 1.98 -10.25
N GLY A 102 -2.41 1.43 -11.39
CA GLY A 102 -1.80 2.18 -12.48
C GLY A 102 -0.37 2.61 -12.16
N LEU A 103 -0.07 3.90 -12.19
CA LEU A 103 1.29 4.46 -12.03
C LEU A 103 2.01 3.91 -10.80
N GLY A 104 1.38 3.94 -9.62
CA GLY A 104 2.00 3.50 -8.37
C GLY A 104 2.39 2.02 -8.40
N ALA A 105 1.49 1.13 -8.86
CA ALA A 105 1.78 -0.29 -8.99
C ALA A 105 2.86 -0.58 -10.06
N ARG A 106 2.89 0.22 -11.13
CA ARG A 106 3.92 0.10 -12.17
C ARG A 106 5.31 0.48 -11.65
N ILE A 107 5.41 1.51 -10.82
CA ILE A 107 6.67 1.86 -10.13
C ILE A 107 7.15 0.67 -9.30
N VAL A 108 6.27 0.07 -8.51
CA VAL A 108 6.58 -1.13 -7.71
C VAL A 108 7.12 -2.25 -8.61
N ARG A 109 6.46 -2.53 -9.73
CA ARG A 109 6.91 -3.56 -10.67
C ARG A 109 8.30 -3.28 -11.21
N ILE A 110 8.53 -2.10 -11.79
CA ILE A 110 9.81 -1.74 -12.39
C ILE A 110 10.92 -1.74 -11.33
N THR A 111 10.65 -1.22 -10.14
CA THR A 111 11.62 -1.25 -9.04
C THR A 111 12.01 -2.68 -8.67
N ASN A 112 11.06 -3.61 -8.59
CA ASN A 112 11.33 -5.01 -8.29
C ASN A 112 12.12 -5.71 -9.40
N GLU A 113 11.83 -5.41 -10.68
CA GLU A 113 12.54 -5.95 -11.84
C GLU A 113 13.97 -5.39 -11.93
N THR A 114 14.14 -4.07 -11.81
CA THR A 114 15.44 -3.41 -11.95
C THR A 114 16.38 -3.68 -10.78
N ARG A 115 15.85 -3.89 -9.56
CA ARG A 115 16.64 -4.30 -8.39
C ARG A 115 17.43 -5.58 -8.66
N ARG A 116 16.86 -6.49 -9.45
CA ARG A 116 17.49 -7.77 -9.81
C ARG A 116 18.73 -7.57 -10.68
N PHE A 117 18.78 -6.48 -11.48
CA PHE A 117 19.87 -6.22 -12.42
C PHE A 117 20.93 -5.24 -11.88
N TRP A 118 20.52 -4.22 -11.15
CA TRP A 118 21.40 -3.10 -10.77
C TRP A 118 21.94 -3.18 -9.34
N GLY A 119 21.37 -4.02 -8.50
CA GLY A 119 21.84 -4.23 -7.12
C GLY A 119 21.70 -3.02 -6.18
N ILE A 120 21.40 -1.82 -6.70
CA ILE A 120 21.29 -0.59 -5.92
C ILE A 120 19.82 -0.14 -5.88
N PRO A 121 19.13 -0.33 -4.72
CA PRO A 121 17.70 -0.11 -4.62
C PRO A 121 17.23 1.33 -4.92
N LEU A 122 17.99 2.32 -4.47
CA LEU A 122 17.66 3.73 -4.66
C LEU A 122 17.71 4.15 -6.14
N ILE A 123 18.72 3.70 -6.88
CA ILE A 123 18.86 4.00 -8.32
C ILE A 123 17.72 3.36 -9.10
N SER A 124 17.35 2.11 -8.77
CA SER A 124 16.24 1.42 -9.39
C SER A 124 14.90 2.15 -9.15
N TYR A 125 14.70 2.68 -7.94
CA TYR A 125 13.52 3.47 -7.60
C TYR A 125 13.47 4.79 -8.37
N LEU A 126 14.55 5.56 -8.39
CA LEU A 126 14.62 6.83 -9.13
C LEU A 126 14.47 6.63 -10.64
N ALA A 127 15.10 5.60 -11.20
CA ALA A 127 14.93 5.23 -12.61
C ALA A 127 13.48 4.84 -12.92
N SER A 128 12.82 4.10 -12.03
CA SER A 128 11.41 3.74 -12.17
C SER A 128 10.51 4.97 -12.18
N LEU A 129 10.72 5.92 -11.26
CA LEU A 129 9.98 7.17 -11.22
C LEU A 129 10.13 7.95 -12.53
N PHE A 130 11.36 8.04 -13.04
CA PHE A 130 11.66 8.76 -14.26
C PHE A 130 11.00 8.11 -15.49
N LEU A 131 11.20 6.81 -15.68
CA LEU A 131 10.62 6.05 -16.81
C LEU A 131 9.10 6.14 -16.83
N VAL A 132 8.46 5.94 -15.68
CA VAL A 132 7.01 5.94 -15.57
C VAL A 132 6.41 7.34 -15.75
N ALA A 133 7.14 8.38 -15.31
CA ALA A 133 6.74 9.76 -15.53
C ALA A 133 6.65 10.11 -17.02
N PHE A 134 7.58 9.60 -17.82
CA PHE A 134 7.58 9.82 -19.28
C PHE A 134 6.51 9.02 -20.03
N GLU A 135 6.19 7.81 -19.60
CA GLU A 135 5.17 6.98 -20.27
C GLU A 135 3.76 7.58 -20.19
N ARG A 136 3.43 8.33 -19.14
CA ARG A 136 2.12 8.99 -18.91
C ARG A 136 0.93 8.06 -19.23
N LYS A 137 1.05 6.78 -18.91
CA LYS A 137 0.05 5.77 -19.23
C LYS A 137 -1.24 6.03 -18.47
N LEU A 138 -2.35 6.07 -19.21
CA LEU A 138 -3.68 6.27 -18.66
C LEU A 138 -4.49 4.98 -18.76
N HIS A 139 -5.22 4.68 -17.72
CA HIS A 139 -6.06 3.50 -17.63
C HIS A 139 -7.54 3.91 -17.61
N ARG A 140 -8.38 3.19 -18.33
CA ARG A 140 -9.83 3.36 -18.19
C ARG A 140 -10.26 2.67 -16.90
N MET A 141 -10.68 3.46 -15.92
CA MET A 141 -11.11 2.95 -14.62
C MET A 141 -12.55 3.35 -14.32
N HIS A 142 -13.22 2.51 -13.56
CA HIS A 142 -14.54 2.77 -13.00
C HIS A 142 -14.50 2.36 -11.52
N LEU A 143 -14.55 3.35 -10.65
CA LEU A 143 -14.58 3.16 -9.21
C LEU A 143 -15.91 3.70 -8.65
N LYS A 144 -16.34 3.11 -7.53
CA LYS A 144 -17.37 3.69 -6.66
C LYS A 144 -16.72 4.00 -5.31
N VAL A 145 -16.74 5.28 -4.94
CA VAL A 145 -16.22 5.78 -3.67
C VAL A 145 -17.33 6.54 -3.00
N ASN A 146 -17.74 6.13 -1.80
CA ASN A 146 -18.99 6.56 -1.20
C ASN A 146 -20.16 6.30 -2.19
N ASP A 147 -20.95 7.32 -2.51
CA ASP A 147 -22.05 7.21 -3.49
C ASP A 147 -21.65 7.76 -4.89
N GLU A 148 -20.41 8.21 -5.06
CA GLU A 148 -19.91 8.75 -6.32
C GLU A 148 -19.35 7.67 -7.24
N HIS A 149 -19.84 7.62 -8.48
CA HIS A 149 -19.28 6.80 -9.55
C HIS A 149 -18.24 7.61 -10.34
N ILE A 150 -16.99 7.21 -10.20
CA ILE A 150 -15.86 7.87 -10.84
C ILE A 150 -15.45 7.06 -12.07
N ARG A 151 -15.62 7.63 -13.25
CA ARG A 151 -15.31 7.01 -14.53
C ARG A 151 -14.37 7.91 -15.34
N GLY A 152 -13.35 7.33 -15.94
CA GLY A 152 -12.48 8.12 -16.80
C GLY A 152 -11.12 7.49 -17.10
N ARG A 153 -10.26 8.32 -17.70
CA ARG A 153 -8.85 8.01 -17.91
C ARG A 153 -8.05 8.49 -16.69
N ILE A 154 -7.65 7.56 -15.87
CA ILE A 154 -6.98 7.79 -14.60
C ILE A 154 -5.53 7.29 -14.73
N MET A 155 -4.59 8.07 -14.22
CA MET A 155 -3.18 7.73 -14.22
C MET A 155 -2.80 6.86 -13.03
N ALA A 156 -3.28 7.21 -11.84
CA ALA A 156 -3.02 6.45 -10.62
C ALA A 156 -4.18 6.56 -9.64
N VAL A 157 -4.34 5.52 -8.83
CA VAL A 157 -5.19 5.50 -7.65
C VAL A 157 -4.36 4.97 -6.50
N GLY A 158 -4.36 5.68 -5.36
CA GLY A 158 -3.86 5.21 -4.07
C GLY A 158 -5.03 5.06 -3.11
N ILE A 159 -5.12 3.94 -2.39
CA ILE A 159 -6.13 3.66 -1.38
C ILE A 159 -5.38 3.18 -0.14
N GLY A 160 -5.25 4.02 0.87
CA GLY A 160 -4.41 3.79 2.03
C GLY A 160 -5.18 3.65 3.33
N SER A 161 -4.80 2.67 4.15
CA SER A 161 -5.12 2.58 5.57
C SER A 161 -4.05 3.26 6.43
N ALA A 162 -2.81 3.36 5.91
CA ALA A 162 -1.72 4.10 6.49
C ALA A 162 -0.96 4.89 5.42
N TYR A 163 0.05 5.67 5.84
CA TYR A 163 0.91 6.39 4.92
C TYR A 163 1.50 5.46 3.85
N GLY A 164 1.26 5.76 2.60
CA GLY A 164 1.72 4.94 1.48
C GLY A 164 2.41 5.76 0.40
N TYR A 165 3.73 5.63 0.25
CA TYR A 165 4.60 6.25 -0.80
C TYR A 165 4.24 7.68 -1.18
N GLY A 166 3.66 8.46 -0.24
CA GLY A 166 3.19 9.82 -0.48
C GLY A 166 1.89 9.94 -1.30
N LEU A 167 1.30 8.84 -1.80
CA LEU A 167 0.01 8.89 -2.50
C LEU A 167 -1.17 9.02 -1.53
N THR A 168 -1.03 8.52 -0.31
CA THR A 168 -2.02 8.63 0.77
C THR A 168 -1.39 9.26 2.03
N PRO A 169 -0.87 10.52 1.93
CA PRO A 169 -0.07 11.11 2.99
C PRO A 169 -0.84 11.45 4.28
N SER A 170 -2.17 11.50 4.20
CA SER A 170 -3.06 11.79 5.33
C SER A 170 -3.65 10.54 6.00
N ALA A 171 -3.34 9.35 5.48
CA ALA A 171 -3.87 8.12 6.03
C ALA A 171 -3.25 7.81 7.40
N VAL A 172 -4.12 7.45 8.35
CA VAL A 172 -3.79 7.20 9.75
C VAL A 172 -4.26 5.80 10.13
N PRO A 173 -3.37 4.89 10.56
CA PRO A 173 -3.66 3.47 10.71
C PRO A 173 -4.49 3.10 11.95
N TYR A 174 -5.27 4.01 12.50
CA TYR A 174 -6.11 3.80 13.69
C TYR A 174 -7.30 4.76 13.74
N ASN A 175 -7.79 5.23 12.60
CA ASN A 175 -8.94 6.15 12.53
C ASN A 175 -10.19 5.52 11.90
N GLY A 176 -10.10 4.25 11.47
CA GLY A 176 -11.19 3.50 10.84
C GLY A 176 -11.57 3.98 9.44
N TRP A 177 -10.67 4.68 8.73
CA TRP A 177 -10.92 5.22 7.40
C TRP A 177 -9.83 4.84 6.40
N LEU A 178 -10.24 4.72 5.15
CA LEU A 178 -9.36 4.68 3.99
C LEU A 178 -9.26 6.08 3.38
N ASP A 179 -8.05 6.55 3.18
CA ASP A 179 -7.79 7.73 2.36
C ASP A 179 -7.55 7.32 0.91
N VAL A 180 -8.24 7.99 -0.01
CA VAL A 180 -8.16 7.67 -1.45
C VAL A 180 -7.66 8.89 -2.20
N SER A 181 -6.66 8.71 -3.04
CA SER A 181 -6.19 9.73 -3.98
C SER A 181 -6.34 9.24 -5.40
N ILE A 182 -7.01 10.02 -6.24
CA ILE A 182 -7.19 9.72 -7.66
C ILE A 182 -6.45 10.78 -8.47
N ILE A 183 -5.47 10.34 -9.24
CA ILE A 183 -4.65 11.19 -10.09
C ILE A 183 -5.16 11.08 -11.53
N TYR A 184 -5.74 12.15 -11.99
CA TYR A 184 -6.16 12.27 -13.40
C TYR A 184 -4.96 12.57 -14.29
N ARG A 185 -5.21 12.75 -15.58
CA ARG A 185 -4.20 13.05 -16.59
C ARG A 185 -3.50 14.38 -16.30
N PRO A 186 -2.28 14.43 -15.73
CA PRO A 186 -1.53 15.67 -15.59
C PRO A 186 -0.85 16.06 -16.92
N GLU A 187 -0.67 17.33 -17.17
CA GLU A 187 0.28 17.83 -18.14
C GLU A 187 1.71 17.57 -17.67
N LEU A 188 2.72 17.65 -18.56
CA LEU A 188 4.10 17.37 -18.18
C LEU A 188 4.60 18.27 -17.04
N ARG A 189 4.28 19.58 -17.10
CA ARG A 189 4.64 20.54 -16.04
C ARG A 189 3.97 20.19 -14.70
N GLN A 190 2.72 19.75 -14.75
CA GLN A 190 1.95 19.32 -13.58
C GLN A 190 2.50 18.00 -13.00
N LEU A 191 3.01 17.12 -13.83
CA LEU A 191 3.66 15.88 -13.39
C LEU A 191 4.92 16.19 -12.60
N ILE A 192 5.78 17.10 -13.10
CA ILE A 192 7.00 17.51 -12.38
C ILE A 192 6.66 18.16 -11.03
N SER A 193 5.69 19.11 -11.03
CA SER A 193 5.24 19.71 -9.76
C SER A 193 4.61 18.70 -8.81
N GLY A 194 3.86 17.74 -9.35
CA GLY A 194 3.25 16.66 -8.57
C GLY A 194 4.29 15.74 -7.92
N LEU A 195 5.37 15.37 -8.64
CA LEU A 195 6.47 14.60 -8.08
C LEU A 195 7.20 15.34 -6.95
N TRP A 196 7.41 16.65 -7.11
CA TRP A 196 8.00 17.47 -6.07
C TRP A 196 7.08 17.56 -4.82
N MET A 197 5.76 17.77 -5.02
CA MET A 197 4.78 17.77 -3.94
C MET A 197 4.62 16.41 -3.27
N LEU A 198 4.78 15.31 -4.04
CA LEU A 198 4.77 13.95 -3.50
C LEU A 198 5.88 13.76 -2.46
N GLN A 199 7.10 14.19 -2.78
CA GLN A 199 8.25 14.08 -1.86
C GLN A 199 8.06 14.92 -0.58
N GLN A 200 7.28 15.98 -0.65
CA GLN A 200 6.95 16.83 0.50
C GLN A 200 5.72 16.36 1.30
N GLY A 201 5.09 15.24 0.92
CA GLY A 201 3.83 14.79 1.53
C GLY A 201 2.63 15.71 1.23
N ARG A 202 2.73 16.60 0.24
CA ARG A 202 1.72 17.62 -0.08
C ARG A 202 0.93 17.33 -1.36
N LEU A 203 1.00 16.09 -1.85
CA LEU A 203 0.39 15.68 -3.13
C LEU A 203 -1.11 15.97 -3.21
N LEU A 204 -1.84 15.86 -2.11
CA LEU A 204 -3.29 16.09 -2.07
C LEU A 204 -3.70 17.53 -2.44
N ASN A 205 -2.79 18.49 -2.32
CA ASN A 205 -3.02 19.88 -2.71
C ASN A 205 -2.82 20.11 -4.23
N HIS A 206 -2.40 19.08 -4.97
CA HIS A 206 -2.14 19.22 -6.39
C HIS A 206 -3.46 19.19 -7.18
N LYS A 207 -3.67 20.11 -8.12
CA LYS A 207 -4.92 20.30 -8.87
C LYS A 207 -5.38 19.10 -9.72
N THR A 208 -4.49 18.16 -10.03
CA THR A 208 -4.82 16.92 -10.77
C THR A 208 -5.16 15.76 -9.87
N VAL A 209 -5.14 15.97 -8.55
CA VAL A 209 -5.43 14.96 -7.53
C VAL A 209 -6.78 15.27 -6.90
N LYS A 210 -7.65 14.27 -6.87
CA LYS A 210 -8.92 14.33 -6.15
C LYS A 210 -8.85 13.41 -4.95
N PRO A 211 -8.81 13.96 -3.72
CA PRO A 211 -8.79 13.16 -2.50
C PRO A 211 -10.21 12.77 -2.08
N TYR A 212 -10.32 11.59 -1.45
CA TYR A 212 -11.54 11.14 -0.78
C TYR A 212 -11.17 10.46 0.53
N ARG A 213 -12.15 10.37 1.42
CA ARG A 213 -12.09 9.56 2.63
C ARG A 213 -13.35 8.69 2.69
N THR A 214 -13.16 7.39 2.93
CA THR A 214 -14.24 6.40 2.87
C THR A 214 -13.92 5.18 3.73
N ARG A 215 -14.90 4.34 3.96
CA ARG A 215 -14.68 3.00 4.55
C ARG A 215 -14.71 1.88 3.51
N CYS A 216 -15.16 2.19 2.29
CA CYS A 216 -15.27 1.21 1.23
C CYS A 216 -15.02 1.84 -0.14
N VAL A 217 -14.19 1.20 -0.93
CA VAL A 217 -13.98 1.50 -2.35
C VAL A 217 -14.32 0.26 -3.16
N LYS A 218 -15.19 0.39 -4.15
CA LYS A 218 -15.42 -0.67 -5.13
C LYS A 218 -14.75 -0.30 -6.46
N VAL A 219 -13.84 -1.14 -6.91
CA VAL A 219 -13.22 -1.01 -8.22
C VAL A 219 -13.95 -1.93 -9.18
N LEU A 220 -14.86 -1.36 -9.96
CA LEU A 220 -15.71 -2.13 -10.88
C LEU A 220 -14.93 -2.54 -12.15
N ARG A 221 -13.96 -1.72 -12.56
CA ARG A 221 -13.10 -1.98 -13.71
C ARG A 221 -11.81 -1.17 -13.63
N ALA A 222 -10.68 -1.78 -13.97
CA ALA A 222 -9.40 -1.09 -14.15
C ALA A 222 -8.64 -1.72 -15.35
N GLN A 223 -8.98 -1.24 -16.54
CA GLN A 223 -8.49 -1.83 -17.79
C GLN A 223 -6.98 -1.66 -17.94
N ASN A 224 -6.25 -2.79 -18.01
CA ASN A 224 -4.79 -2.84 -18.16
C ASN A 224 -4.03 -2.08 -17.06
N ALA A 225 -4.66 -1.77 -15.93
CA ALA A 225 -3.98 -1.20 -14.78
C ALA A 225 -3.30 -2.32 -13.98
N GLU A 226 -2.08 -2.07 -13.59
CA GLU A 226 -1.40 -2.89 -12.61
C GLU A 226 -1.93 -2.55 -11.23
N VAL A 227 -1.96 -3.53 -10.33
CA VAL A 227 -2.42 -3.37 -8.95
C VAL A 227 -1.33 -3.92 -8.03
N SER A 228 -1.06 -3.23 -6.94
CA SER A 228 -0.15 -3.70 -5.89
C SER A 228 -0.71 -3.41 -4.51
N LEU A 229 -0.40 -4.29 -3.56
CA LEU A 229 -0.73 -4.17 -2.14
C LEU A 229 0.58 -4.17 -1.36
N ASP A 230 0.89 -3.11 -0.60
CA ASP A 230 2.12 -2.97 0.20
C ASP A 230 3.40 -3.41 -0.54
N GLY A 231 3.52 -3.06 -1.82
CA GLY A 231 4.67 -3.44 -2.64
C GLY A 231 4.62 -4.85 -3.26
N ARG A 232 3.55 -5.61 -3.04
CA ARG A 232 3.30 -6.90 -3.71
C ARG A 232 2.36 -6.72 -4.89
N LEU A 233 2.75 -7.18 -6.08
CA LEU A 233 1.90 -7.14 -7.27
C LEU A 233 0.75 -8.14 -7.14
N TRP A 234 -0.44 -7.69 -7.48
CA TRP A 234 -1.61 -8.55 -7.64
C TRP A 234 -1.79 -8.88 -9.12
N LEU A 235 -1.73 -10.17 -9.45
CA LEU A 235 -1.69 -10.65 -10.84
C LEU A 235 -3.02 -11.21 -11.34
N ASP A 236 -3.94 -11.52 -10.43
CA ASP A 236 -5.18 -12.26 -10.76
C ASP A 236 -6.13 -11.46 -11.67
N ARG A 237 -6.15 -10.12 -11.53
CA ARG A 237 -6.93 -9.19 -12.39
C ARG A 237 -8.43 -9.44 -12.46
N HIS A 238 -9.01 -10.06 -11.44
CA HIS A 238 -10.45 -10.29 -11.34
C HIS A 238 -11.16 -9.06 -10.79
N PHE A 239 -12.09 -8.51 -11.54
CA PHE A 239 -12.93 -7.39 -11.13
C PHE A 239 -14.39 -7.85 -11.06
N PRO A 240 -15.21 -7.31 -10.17
CA PRO A 240 -14.95 -6.18 -9.26
C PRO A 240 -14.07 -6.55 -8.07
N ILE A 241 -13.38 -5.53 -7.52
CA ILE A 241 -12.65 -5.60 -6.26
C ILE A 241 -13.37 -4.72 -5.26
N GLU A 242 -13.49 -5.19 -4.03
CA GLU A 242 -13.95 -4.40 -2.89
C GLU A 242 -12.80 -4.20 -1.90
N ILE A 243 -12.57 -2.94 -1.53
CA ILE A 243 -11.50 -2.56 -0.59
C ILE A 243 -12.17 -1.88 0.59
N THR A 244 -12.01 -2.47 1.78
CA THR A 244 -12.60 -2.00 3.03
C THR A 244 -11.55 -1.86 4.11
N ILE A 245 -11.95 -1.35 5.28
CA ILE A 245 -11.12 -1.23 6.47
C ILE A 245 -11.69 -2.10 7.58
N ALA A 246 -10.84 -2.86 8.25
CA ALA A 246 -11.13 -3.56 9.50
C ALA A 246 -10.49 -2.76 10.64
N PRO A 247 -11.29 -2.01 11.44
CA PRO A 247 -10.75 -1.16 12.48
C PRO A 247 -10.20 -1.99 13.64
N GLU A 248 -9.05 -1.58 14.18
CA GLU A 248 -8.43 -2.14 15.39
C GLU A 248 -8.33 -3.68 15.40
N ALA A 249 -8.03 -4.26 14.26
CA ALA A 249 -7.97 -5.72 14.06
C ALA A 249 -6.70 -6.36 14.66
#